data_58c717b85982866775a640a66818b237
#
_entry.id   58c717b85982866775a640a66818b237
#
_cell.length_a   1.000
_cell.length_b   1.000
_cell.length_c   1.000
_cell.angle_alpha   90.00
_cell.angle_beta   90.00
_cell.angle_gamma   90.00
#
_symmetry.space_group_name_H-M   'P 1'
#
loop_
_entity.id
_entity.type
_entity.pdbx_description
1 polymer ?
#
loop_
_entity_poly.entity_id
_entity_poly.type
_entity_poly.pdbx_seq_one_letter_code
_entity_poly.pdbx_strand_id
1 'polypeptide(L)'
;MRRACLWMAVCAMAACATSQPQPEPAKVTTAAETFQAKLDARNEVPPPTLESGASPSGTATFTVQGPSVAYKLAAMGLSGPPTAAHIHVGAPGAAGPVIVPLAVAAGSSPGTATGEGTFDVSGVKGKKADGSAMTLDDVLAAMRSGDTYVNVHTANNKPGEVRGQIEK
;
A
#
# COMPACT_ATOMS: atom_id res chain seq x y z
N MET A 1 -3.15 97.14 1.03
CA MET A 1 -2.51 95.86 1.45
C MET A 1 -3.46 94.74 1.09
N ARG A 2 -3.23 94.05 -0.03
CA ARG A 2 -4.09 92.97 -0.51
C ARG A 2 -3.22 91.71 -0.49
N ARG A 3 -3.60 90.74 0.34
CA ARG A 3 -2.95 89.39 0.42
C ARG A 3 -3.64 88.47 -0.59
N ALA A 4 -2.88 87.97 -1.54
CA ALA A 4 -3.33 86.92 -2.48
C ALA A 4 -3.14 85.57 -1.85
N CYS A 5 -4.22 84.77 -1.70
CA CYS A 5 -4.16 83.36 -1.31
C CYS A 5 -3.98 82.58 -2.61
N LEU A 6 -2.87 81.85 -2.66
CA LEU A 6 -2.55 80.87 -3.68
C LEU A 6 -3.09 79.46 -3.27
N TRP A 7 -4.06 79.00 -4.03
CA TRP A 7 -4.60 77.65 -3.85
C TRP A 7 -3.75 76.67 -4.66
N MET A 8 -3.06 75.79 -3.98
CA MET A 8 -2.42 74.57 -4.59
C MET A 8 -3.44 73.46 -4.72
N ALA A 9 -3.80 73.09 -5.93
CA ALA A 9 -4.58 71.89 -6.22
C ALA A 9 -3.65 70.66 -6.18
N VAL A 10 -3.86 69.78 -5.21
CA VAL A 10 -3.18 68.47 -5.14
C VAL A 10 -3.97 67.50 -5.99
N CYS A 11 -3.42 67.08 -7.13
CA CYS A 11 -3.94 66.02 -7.97
C CYS A 11 -3.58 64.67 -7.34
N ALA A 12 -4.54 63.99 -6.72
CA ALA A 12 -4.38 62.63 -6.25
C ALA A 12 -4.51 61.63 -7.42
N MET A 13 -3.39 61.08 -7.86
CA MET A 13 -3.41 59.95 -8.80
C MET A 13 -3.77 58.69 -8.07
N ALA A 14 -4.98 58.16 -8.28
CA ALA A 14 -5.39 56.84 -7.83
C ALA A 14 -4.68 55.80 -8.72
N ALA A 15 -3.67 55.11 -8.18
CA ALA A 15 -3.06 53.94 -8.81
C ALA A 15 -4.03 52.74 -8.69
N CYS A 16 -4.66 52.35 -9.80
CA CYS A 16 -5.37 51.11 -9.90
C CYS A 16 -4.35 49.96 -9.89
N ALA A 17 -4.15 49.35 -8.72
CA ALA A 17 -3.37 48.12 -8.61
C ALA A 17 -4.20 46.96 -9.19
N THR A 18 -3.91 46.56 -10.41
CA THR A 18 -4.41 45.31 -10.98
C THR A 18 -3.73 44.15 -10.24
N SER A 19 -4.45 43.50 -9.33
CA SER A 19 -3.99 42.27 -8.72
C SER A 19 -3.95 41.17 -9.80
N GLN A 20 -2.73 40.78 -10.21
CA GLN A 20 -2.55 39.59 -11.03
C GLN A 20 -2.93 38.37 -10.20
N PRO A 21 -3.71 37.41 -10.76
CA PRO A 21 -3.97 36.14 -10.07
C PRO A 21 -2.65 35.43 -9.84
N GLN A 22 -2.36 35.15 -8.58
CA GLN A 22 -1.20 34.37 -8.17
C GLN A 22 -1.35 32.96 -8.76
N PRO A 23 -0.33 32.41 -9.46
CA PRO A 23 -0.43 31.06 -9.98
C PRO A 23 -0.65 30.11 -8.82
N GLU A 24 -1.71 29.31 -8.94
CA GLU A 24 -2.02 28.24 -8.00
C GLU A 24 -0.82 27.29 -7.93
N PRO A 25 -0.34 26.88 -6.72
CA PRO A 25 0.80 26.00 -6.62
C PRO A 25 0.50 24.70 -7.37
N ALA A 26 1.32 24.40 -8.38
CA ALA A 26 1.21 23.19 -9.16
C ALA A 26 1.17 21.97 -8.18
N LYS A 27 0.09 21.19 -8.23
CA LYS A 27 -0.06 19.96 -7.47
C LYS A 27 1.05 19.02 -7.92
N VAL A 28 2.11 18.91 -7.13
CA VAL A 28 3.18 17.94 -7.38
C VAL A 28 2.55 16.57 -7.21
N THR A 29 2.15 15.96 -8.31
CA THR A 29 1.72 14.56 -8.35
C THR A 29 2.99 13.72 -8.29
N THR A 30 3.49 13.46 -7.09
CA THR A 30 4.46 12.37 -6.90
C THR A 30 3.80 11.08 -7.38
N ALA A 31 4.46 10.37 -8.30
CA ALA A 31 3.99 9.06 -8.73
C ALA A 31 3.73 8.18 -7.50
N ALA A 32 2.57 7.53 -7.45
CA ALA A 32 2.22 6.66 -6.34
C ALA A 32 3.27 5.55 -6.20
N GLU A 33 3.80 5.35 -5.00
CA GLU A 33 4.73 4.27 -4.73
C GLU A 33 3.98 2.94 -4.83
N THR A 34 4.53 2.00 -5.61
CA THR A 34 3.90 0.71 -5.87
C THR A 34 4.86 -0.42 -5.56
N PHE A 35 4.35 -1.49 -4.96
CA PHE A 35 5.05 -2.74 -4.70
C PHE A 35 4.31 -3.89 -5.35
N GLN A 36 5.05 -4.97 -5.63
CA GLN A 36 4.51 -6.18 -6.25
C GLN A 36 5.02 -7.42 -5.51
N ALA A 37 4.27 -8.50 -5.60
CA ALA A 37 4.71 -9.82 -5.14
C ALA A 37 4.26 -10.89 -6.15
N LYS A 38 5.17 -11.78 -6.49
CA LYS A 38 4.88 -13.01 -7.26
C LYS A 38 4.74 -14.16 -6.28
N LEU A 39 3.53 -14.68 -6.15
CA LEU A 39 3.23 -15.78 -5.25
C LEU A 39 3.51 -17.12 -5.92
N ASP A 40 4.19 -17.99 -5.19
CA ASP A 40 4.52 -19.35 -5.62
C ASP A 40 4.53 -20.27 -4.37
N ALA A 41 4.06 -21.48 -4.52
CA ALA A 41 4.06 -22.45 -3.44
C ALA A 41 5.46 -22.82 -2.96
N ARG A 42 6.45 -22.78 -3.85
CA ARG A 42 7.85 -23.07 -3.52
C ARG A 42 8.49 -22.09 -2.55
N ASN A 43 7.88 -20.89 -2.43
CA ASN A 43 8.35 -19.83 -1.52
C ASN A 43 7.79 -19.99 -0.10
N GLU A 44 6.81 -20.86 0.13
CA GLU A 44 6.21 -21.06 1.45
C GLU A 44 7.16 -21.73 2.44
N VAL A 45 7.05 -21.33 3.70
CA VAL A 45 7.79 -21.86 4.83
C VAL A 45 6.85 -22.08 6.03
N PRO A 46 6.56 -23.34 6.38
CA PRO A 46 6.99 -24.60 5.75
C PRO A 46 6.35 -24.80 4.36
N PRO A 47 6.95 -25.64 3.49
CA PRO A 47 6.37 -25.94 2.18
C PRO A 47 4.95 -26.52 2.31
N PRO A 48 4.00 -26.15 1.42
CA PRO A 48 2.65 -26.67 1.43
C PRO A 48 2.61 -28.13 0.98
N THR A 49 1.57 -28.85 1.38
CA THR A 49 1.27 -30.18 0.85
C THR A 49 0.44 -30.02 -0.42
N LEU A 50 1.00 -30.42 -1.56
CA LEU A 50 0.37 -30.33 -2.86
C LEU A 50 0.24 -31.70 -3.51
N GLU A 51 -0.76 -31.86 -4.36
CA GLU A 51 -0.85 -33.03 -5.25
C GLU A 51 0.28 -32.99 -6.30
N SER A 52 0.64 -34.17 -6.81
CA SER A 52 1.70 -34.30 -7.80
C SER A 52 1.36 -33.48 -9.05
N GLY A 53 2.27 -32.62 -9.45
CA GLY A 53 2.11 -31.73 -10.61
C GLY A 53 1.32 -30.44 -10.34
N ALA A 54 0.78 -30.23 -9.16
CA ALA A 54 0.16 -28.95 -8.79
C ALA A 54 1.21 -27.86 -8.67
N SER A 55 0.91 -26.67 -9.19
CA SER A 55 1.78 -25.50 -9.17
C SER A 55 0.95 -24.23 -8.90
N PRO A 56 0.40 -24.08 -7.69
CA PRO A 56 -0.36 -22.89 -7.35
C PRO A 56 0.54 -21.65 -7.38
N SER A 57 -0.02 -20.55 -7.88
CA SER A 57 0.71 -19.30 -8.08
C SER A 57 -0.22 -18.10 -8.02
N GLY A 58 0.34 -16.90 -7.99
CA GLY A 58 -0.45 -15.68 -7.96
C GLY A 58 0.38 -14.41 -8.05
N THR A 59 -0.31 -13.29 -7.90
CA THR A 59 0.29 -11.96 -7.84
C THR A 59 -0.42 -11.11 -6.79
N ALA A 60 0.31 -10.19 -6.18
CA ALA A 60 -0.26 -9.12 -5.40
C ALA A 60 0.39 -7.80 -5.78
N THR A 61 -0.39 -6.72 -5.74
CA THR A 61 0.09 -5.35 -5.95
C THR A 61 -0.37 -4.48 -4.79
N PHE A 62 0.48 -3.54 -4.39
CA PHE A 62 0.22 -2.60 -3.31
C PHE A 62 0.56 -1.20 -3.80
N THR A 63 -0.37 -0.25 -3.68
CA THR A 63 -0.19 1.13 -4.12
C THR A 63 -0.42 2.08 -2.95
N VAL A 64 0.60 2.85 -2.61
CA VAL A 64 0.53 3.84 -1.52
C VAL A 64 -0.35 5.01 -1.95
N GLN A 65 -1.35 5.33 -1.14
CA GLN A 65 -2.34 6.38 -1.38
C GLN A 65 -2.44 7.28 -0.14
N GLY A 66 -1.46 8.16 0.04
CA GLY A 66 -1.39 9.02 1.22
C GLY A 66 -1.31 8.20 2.52
N PRO A 67 -2.32 8.28 3.42
CA PRO A 67 -2.30 7.57 4.70
C PRO A 67 -2.76 6.11 4.61
N SER A 68 -2.95 5.56 3.41
CA SER A 68 -3.43 4.20 3.18
C SER A 68 -2.68 3.51 2.05
N VAL A 69 -2.82 2.19 1.98
CA VAL A 69 -2.28 1.34 0.91
C VAL A 69 -3.44 0.57 0.30
N ALA A 70 -3.68 0.78 -0.99
CA ALA A 70 -4.59 -0.05 -1.75
C ALA A 70 -3.88 -1.34 -2.18
N TYR A 71 -4.59 -2.48 -2.19
CA TYR A 71 -4.04 -3.73 -2.66
C TYR A 71 -4.99 -4.47 -3.60
N LYS A 72 -4.40 -5.27 -4.47
CA LYS A 72 -5.08 -6.30 -5.27
C LYS A 72 -4.27 -7.58 -5.20
N LEU A 73 -4.96 -8.70 -5.06
CA LEU A 73 -4.38 -10.04 -4.96
C LEU A 73 -5.18 -10.98 -5.85
N ALA A 74 -4.49 -11.84 -6.58
CA ALA A 74 -5.09 -12.94 -7.34
C ALA A 74 -4.19 -14.18 -7.22
N ALA A 75 -4.79 -15.35 -6.98
CA ALA A 75 -4.09 -16.62 -6.98
C ALA A 75 -4.91 -17.68 -7.72
N MET A 76 -4.22 -18.67 -8.25
CA MET A 76 -4.81 -19.77 -9.03
C MET A 76 -4.09 -21.08 -8.78
N GLY A 77 -4.75 -22.17 -9.14
CA GLY A 77 -4.22 -23.53 -8.93
C GLY A 77 -4.18 -23.96 -7.47
N LEU A 78 -4.93 -23.27 -6.60
CA LEU A 78 -5.01 -23.58 -5.18
C LEU A 78 -5.67 -24.94 -4.95
N SER A 79 -5.17 -25.68 -3.97
CA SER A 79 -5.66 -27.03 -3.62
C SER A 79 -6.99 -27.03 -2.85
N GLY A 80 -7.42 -25.87 -2.37
CA GLY A 80 -8.67 -25.71 -1.61
C GLY A 80 -9.17 -24.27 -1.58
N PRO A 81 -10.35 -24.04 -0.97
CA PRO A 81 -10.88 -22.70 -0.82
C PRO A 81 -9.91 -21.81 -0.03
N PRO A 82 -9.72 -20.54 -0.42
CA PRO A 82 -8.93 -19.59 0.35
C PRO A 82 -9.62 -19.31 1.69
N THR A 83 -8.84 -19.23 2.76
CA THR A 83 -9.32 -18.97 4.12
C THR A 83 -8.84 -17.67 4.70
N ALA A 84 -7.64 -17.23 4.31
CA ALA A 84 -7.04 -15.97 4.75
C ALA A 84 -5.92 -15.53 3.80
N ALA A 85 -5.57 -14.26 3.84
CA ALA A 85 -4.35 -13.72 3.26
C ALA A 85 -3.74 -12.69 4.20
N HIS A 86 -2.42 -12.60 4.26
CA HIS A 86 -1.73 -11.72 5.19
C HIS A 86 -0.46 -11.12 4.58
N ILE A 87 -0.10 -9.93 5.06
CA ILE A 87 1.28 -9.44 4.96
C ILE A 87 2.00 -9.82 6.26
N HIS A 88 3.21 -10.31 6.13
CA HIS A 88 4.11 -10.71 7.22
C HIS A 88 5.42 -9.91 7.16
N VAL A 89 6.09 -9.75 8.28
CA VAL A 89 7.51 -9.37 8.31
C VAL A 89 8.34 -10.65 8.22
N GLY A 90 9.31 -10.69 7.32
CA GLY A 90 10.25 -11.79 7.16
C GLY A 90 11.03 -11.68 5.86
N ALA A 91 12.32 -11.96 5.93
CA ALA A 91 13.19 -12.07 4.76
C ALA A 91 12.79 -13.27 3.89
N PRO A 92 13.26 -13.35 2.63
CA PRO A 92 13.07 -14.53 1.79
C PRO A 92 13.50 -15.81 2.51
N GLY A 93 12.64 -16.84 2.51
CA GLY A 93 12.91 -18.12 3.15
C GLY A 93 12.75 -18.16 4.69
N ALA A 94 12.38 -17.04 5.32
CA ALA A 94 12.10 -16.99 6.75
C ALA A 94 10.60 -16.78 7.03
N ALA A 95 10.03 -17.56 7.95
CA ALA A 95 8.69 -17.32 8.47
C ALA A 95 8.72 -16.15 9.47
N GLY A 96 7.66 -15.36 9.51
CA GLY A 96 7.56 -14.23 10.43
C GLY A 96 6.12 -13.91 10.81
N PRO A 97 5.91 -12.98 11.75
CA PRO A 97 4.60 -12.64 12.26
C PRO A 97 3.73 -11.92 11.22
N VAL A 98 2.42 -12.12 11.33
CA VAL A 98 1.42 -11.33 10.60
C VAL A 98 1.48 -9.88 11.04
N ILE A 99 1.53 -8.96 10.08
CA ILE A 99 1.48 -7.53 10.35
C ILE A 99 0.23 -6.84 9.77
N VAL A 100 -0.33 -7.34 8.66
CA VAL A 100 -1.57 -6.83 8.08
C VAL A 100 -2.44 -7.98 7.58
N PRO A 101 -3.64 -8.19 8.12
CA PRO A 101 -4.62 -9.09 7.52
C PRO A 101 -5.21 -8.46 6.25
N LEU A 102 -5.39 -9.28 5.20
CA LEU A 102 -5.96 -8.87 3.93
C LEU A 102 -7.28 -9.61 3.70
N ALA A 103 -8.27 -8.92 3.16
CA ALA A 103 -9.50 -9.57 2.71
C ALA A 103 -9.18 -10.44 1.47
N VAL A 104 -9.68 -11.66 1.48
CA VAL A 104 -9.58 -12.61 0.37
C VAL A 104 -10.86 -13.42 0.28
N ALA A 105 -11.29 -13.75 -0.92
CA ALA A 105 -12.43 -14.60 -1.19
C ALA A 105 -12.11 -15.61 -2.30
N ALA A 106 -12.90 -16.66 -2.41
CA ALA A 106 -12.84 -17.55 -3.57
C ALA A 106 -13.12 -16.75 -4.84
N GLY A 107 -12.32 -16.99 -5.87
CA GLY A 107 -12.55 -16.42 -7.19
C GLY A 107 -13.72 -17.10 -7.91
N SER A 108 -13.97 -16.68 -9.14
CA SER A 108 -15.08 -17.18 -9.96
C SER A 108 -14.90 -18.63 -10.44
N SER A 109 -13.69 -19.17 -10.34
CA SER A 109 -13.37 -20.54 -10.76
C SER A 109 -12.81 -21.35 -9.57
N PRO A 110 -13.01 -22.68 -9.54
CA PRO A 110 -12.40 -23.53 -8.53
C PRO A 110 -10.87 -23.36 -8.48
N GLY A 111 -10.31 -23.40 -7.27
CA GLY A 111 -8.87 -23.24 -7.05
C GLY A 111 -8.35 -21.82 -7.32
N THR A 112 -9.23 -20.80 -7.34
CA THR A 112 -8.83 -19.40 -7.48
C THR A 112 -9.18 -18.60 -6.23
N ALA A 113 -8.37 -17.55 -5.96
CA ALA A 113 -8.63 -16.58 -4.92
C ALA A 113 -8.46 -15.15 -5.47
N THR A 114 -9.27 -14.24 -4.97
CA THR A 114 -9.15 -12.81 -5.25
C THR A 114 -9.28 -12.02 -3.96
N GLY A 115 -8.54 -10.91 -3.87
CA GLY A 115 -8.65 -9.98 -2.76
C GLY A 115 -8.36 -8.57 -3.26
N GLU A 116 -9.13 -7.62 -2.77
CA GLU A 116 -8.87 -6.20 -2.99
C GLU A 116 -9.36 -5.39 -1.81
N GLY A 117 -8.75 -4.25 -1.60
CA GLY A 117 -9.13 -3.36 -0.52
C GLY A 117 -8.07 -2.30 -0.24
N THR A 118 -8.22 -1.67 0.90
CA THR A 118 -7.26 -0.71 1.44
C THR A 118 -6.99 -1.02 2.89
N PHE A 119 -5.79 -0.72 3.37
CA PHE A 119 -5.48 -0.69 4.79
C PHE A 119 -4.73 0.61 5.14
N ASP A 120 -4.89 1.05 6.34
CA ASP A 120 -4.21 2.18 6.98
C ASP A 120 -3.57 1.70 8.29
N VAL A 121 -3.16 2.62 9.14
CA VAL A 121 -2.56 2.28 10.45
C VAL A 121 -3.49 1.45 11.34
N SER A 122 -4.83 1.58 11.20
CA SER A 122 -5.79 0.78 11.98
C SER A 122 -5.82 -0.69 11.54
N GLY A 123 -5.48 -0.96 10.28
CA GLY A 123 -5.32 -2.31 9.72
C GLY A 123 -4.01 -2.99 10.12
N VAL A 124 -3.00 -2.23 10.57
CA VAL A 124 -1.72 -2.78 11.03
C VAL A 124 -1.89 -3.45 12.39
N LYS A 125 -1.52 -4.73 12.49
CA LYS A 125 -1.59 -5.54 13.72
C LYS A 125 -0.20 -5.95 14.24
N GLY A 126 0.84 -5.65 13.47
CA GLY A 126 2.22 -5.98 13.80
C GLY A 126 2.74 -5.26 15.03
N LYS A 127 3.77 -5.86 15.63
CA LYS A 127 4.54 -5.27 16.73
C LYS A 127 6.01 -5.20 16.38
N LYS A 128 6.69 -4.18 16.87
CA LYS A 128 8.15 -4.04 16.82
C LYS A 128 8.82 -4.97 17.84
N ALA A 129 10.13 -5.09 17.76
CA ALA A 129 10.93 -5.91 18.69
C ALA A 129 10.80 -5.46 20.15
N ASP A 130 10.54 -4.18 20.40
CA ASP A 130 10.30 -3.60 21.72
C ASP A 130 8.87 -3.81 22.25
N GLY A 131 8.01 -4.49 21.46
CA GLY A 131 6.60 -4.76 21.79
C GLY A 131 5.64 -3.61 21.44
N SER A 132 6.10 -2.45 21.00
CA SER A 132 5.24 -1.34 20.56
C SER A 132 4.52 -1.71 19.26
N ALA A 133 3.36 -1.08 19.00
CA ALA A 133 2.64 -1.27 17.75
C ALA A 133 3.44 -0.71 16.56
N MET A 134 3.42 -1.42 15.44
CA MET A 134 3.93 -0.89 14.17
C MET A 134 3.01 0.20 13.63
N THR A 135 3.61 1.22 13.03
CA THR A 135 2.91 2.24 12.26
C THR A 135 2.81 1.83 10.79
N LEU A 136 2.05 2.57 9.98
CA LEU A 136 2.05 2.37 8.53
C LEU A 136 3.44 2.64 7.93
N ASP A 137 4.15 3.65 8.44
CA ASP A 137 5.51 3.96 7.98
C ASP A 137 6.50 2.83 8.27
N ASP A 138 6.36 2.13 9.41
CA ASP A 138 7.16 0.93 9.71
C ASP A 138 6.89 -0.18 8.70
N VAL A 139 5.63 -0.41 8.33
CA VAL A 139 5.24 -1.39 7.29
C VAL A 139 5.84 -1.01 5.94
N LEU A 140 5.70 0.25 5.52
CA LEU A 140 6.25 0.73 4.25
C LEU A 140 7.78 0.68 4.23
N ALA A 141 8.44 0.96 5.34
CA ALA A 141 9.90 0.81 5.46
C ALA A 141 10.32 -0.66 5.27
N ALA A 142 9.62 -1.61 5.91
CA ALA A 142 9.87 -3.04 5.74
C ALA A 142 9.56 -3.53 4.31
N MET A 143 8.54 -2.98 3.64
CA MET A 143 8.28 -3.26 2.22
C MET A 143 9.41 -2.77 1.31
N ARG A 144 9.95 -1.57 1.58
CA ARG A 144 11.06 -1.00 0.80
C ARG A 144 12.37 -1.76 0.97
N SER A 145 12.60 -2.35 2.14
CA SER A 145 13.80 -3.17 2.40
C SER A 145 13.68 -4.61 1.88
N GLY A 146 12.48 -5.02 1.39
CA GLY A 146 12.24 -6.40 0.96
C GLY A 146 12.06 -7.39 2.12
N ASP A 147 11.82 -6.90 3.34
CA ASP A 147 11.63 -7.70 4.56
C ASP A 147 10.16 -8.02 4.84
N THR A 148 9.32 -7.99 3.82
CA THR A 148 7.91 -8.37 3.94
C THR A 148 7.52 -9.35 2.85
N TYR A 149 6.56 -10.21 3.16
CA TYR A 149 5.95 -11.09 2.18
C TYR A 149 4.44 -11.12 2.35
N VAL A 150 3.75 -11.48 1.28
CA VAL A 150 2.32 -11.78 1.30
C VAL A 150 2.11 -13.26 1.04
N ASN A 151 1.14 -13.87 1.74
CA ASN A 151 0.75 -15.25 1.49
C ASN A 151 -0.77 -15.41 1.46
N VAL A 152 -1.21 -16.53 0.88
CA VAL A 152 -2.61 -16.98 0.85
C VAL A 152 -2.68 -18.36 1.51
N HIS A 153 -3.59 -18.50 2.47
CA HIS A 153 -3.90 -19.75 3.16
C HIS A 153 -5.14 -20.38 2.54
N THR A 154 -5.16 -21.71 2.55
CA THR A 154 -6.35 -22.47 2.11
C THR A 154 -6.80 -23.45 3.21
N ALA A 155 -7.96 -24.03 3.01
CA ALA A 155 -8.46 -25.07 3.91
C ALA A 155 -7.50 -26.28 4.00
N ASN A 156 -6.81 -26.60 2.90
CA ASN A 156 -5.87 -27.72 2.82
C ASN A 156 -4.47 -27.35 3.32
N ASN A 157 -4.05 -26.10 3.15
CA ASN A 157 -2.74 -25.59 3.57
C ASN A 157 -2.92 -24.39 4.51
N LYS A 158 -3.28 -24.67 5.76
CA LYS A 158 -3.52 -23.65 6.79
C LYS A 158 -2.30 -22.78 7.14
N PRO A 159 -1.04 -23.28 7.11
CA PRO A 159 0.13 -22.44 7.31
C PRO A 159 0.40 -21.44 6.18
N GLY A 160 -0.09 -21.73 4.97
CA GLY A 160 0.09 -20.98 3.73
C GLY A 160 0.21 -21.93 2.55
N GLU A 161 -0.30 -21.54 1.39
CA GLU A 161 -0.19 -22.34 0.17
C GLU A 161 0.65 -21.66 -0.90
N VAL A 162 0.54 -20.35 -1.03
CA VAL A 162 1.37 -19.55 -1.94
C VAL A 162 1.88 -18.29 -1.24
N ARG A 163 3.15 -17.97 -1.44
CA ARG A 163 3.85 -16.85 -0.83
C ARG A 163 4.67 -16.10 -1.86
N GLY A 164 4.78 -14.78 -1.72
CA GLY A 164 5.68 -13.94 -2.51
C GLY A 164 6.29 -12.82 -1.68
N GLN A 165 7.59 -12.58 -1.86
CA GLN A 165 8.24 -11.42 -1.28
C GLN A 165 7.69 -10.15 -1.92
N ILE A 166 7.47 -9.12 -1.13
CA ILE A 166 6.97 -7.83 -1.60
C ILE A 166 8.18 -6.99 -2.00
N GLU A 167 8.21 -6.58 -3.27
CA GLU A 167 9.33 -5.85 -3.88
C GLU A 167 8.82 -4.61 -4.63
N LYS A 168 9.71 -3.66 -4.87
CA LYS A 168 9.41 -2.40 -5.57
C LYS A 168 9.52 -2.56 -7.09
#